data_40bdc0ce514fda363396d962d64f550e
#
_entry.id   40bdc0ce514fda363396d962d64f550e
#
_cell.length_a   1.000
_cell.length_b   1.000
_cell.length_c   1.000
_cell.angle_alpha   90.00
_cell.angle_beta   90.00
_cell.angle_gamma   90.00
#
_symmetry.space_group_name_H-M   'P 1'
#
loop_
_entity.id
_entity.type
_entity.pdbx_description
1 polymer ?
#
loop_
_entity_poly.entity_id
_entity_poly.type
_entity_poly.pdbx_seq_one_letter_code
_entity_poly.pdbx_strand_id
1 'polypeptide(L)'
;MVIIANRPSQKMVDLVGTLGGIWHGNTAMCRCPAHADGTPSLSIRQGDRGLLVTCFAGCDASDSLRELDRIPIERRYEPPAPAQALGTANVDRLWNEAVSASGNLAERYLASRGLLPVPNDVRFHPRCPLGPKPMTVFKPALLVGVREAQRLVAFQRIFLKAEGGYSEKATLGTLGTGAWRGGGLGPTIGLAEGFETARAWSRIRGLPCWATLGSRRLDLVTIPDSVTKLILAGDADLAGRRAVSRSIARYANPNRVIEVDYPQGHKDWAEALEAAERGEGRRR
;
A
#
# COMPACT_ATOMS: atom_id res chain seq x y z
N MET A 1 0.45 5.48 -4.11
CA MET A 1 -0.63 5.95 -3.22
C MET A 1 -1.54 4.78 -2.92
N VAL A 2 -1.50 4.24 -1.70
CA VAL A 2 -2.45 3.19 -1.29
C VAL A 2 -3.77 3.89 -1.01
N ILE A 3 -4.77 3.69 -1.86
CA ILE A 3 -6.10 4.23 -1.66
C ILE A 3 -6.85 3.23 -0.79
N ILE A 4 -6.96 3.52 0.49
CA ILE A 4 -7.83 2.77 1.40
C ILE A 4 -9.26 3.17 1.03
N ALA A 5 -10.09 2.20 0.63
CA ALA A 5 -11.49 2.45 0.37
C ALA A 5 -12.18 2.79 1.71
N ASN A 6 -12.68 4.00 1.84
CA ASN A 6 -13.48 4.41 2.99
C ASN A 6 -14.78 3.60 3.06
N ARG A 7 -15.43 3.62 4.24
CA ARG A 7 -16.78 3.04 4.36
C ARG A 7 -17.69 3.71 3.32
N PRO A 8 -18.47 2.94 2.53
CA PRO A 8 -19.35 3.50 1.52
C PRO A 8 -20.33 4.51 2.13
N SER A 9 -20.49 5.66 1.48
CA SER A 9 -21.56 6.61 1.80
C SER A 9 -22.91 6.05 1.36
N GLN A 10 -24.00 6.52 1.97
CA GLN A 10 -25.36 6.07 1.57
C GLN A 10 -25.60 6.35 0.08
N LYS A 11 -25.16 7.51 -0.46
CA LYS A 11 -25.27 7.81 -1.90
C LYS A 11 -24.57 6.73 -2.75
N MET A 12 -23.39 6.28 -2.33
CA MET A 12 -22.68 5.20 -3.05
C MET A 12 -23.42 3.87 -2.96
N VAL A 13 -23.98 3.55 -1.79
CA VAL A 13 -24.76 2.31 -1.59
C VAL A 13 -25.97 2.27 -2.51
N ASP A 14 -26.71 3.39 -2.56
CA ASP A 14 -27.92 3.51 -3.38
C ASP A 14 -27.59 3.44 -4.86
N LEU A 15 -26.51 4.10 -5.30
CA LEU A 15 -26.03 4.05 -6.67
C LEU A 15 -25.62 2.62 -7.09
N VAL A 16 -24.84 1.94 -6.26
CA VAL A 16 -24.42 0.56 -6.49
C VAL A 16 -25.63 -0.38 -6.58
N GLY A 17 -26.60 -0.20 -5.69
CA GLY A 17 -27.84 -0.97 -5.71
C GLY A 17 -28.65 -0.73 -6.97
N THR A 18 -28.77 0.53 -7.42
CA THR A 18 -29.46 0.88 -8.69
C THR A 18 -28.79 0.24 -9.90
N LEU A 19 -27.47 0.15 -9.91
CA LEU A 19 -26.68 -0.48 -10.97
C LEU A 19 -26.64 -2.02 -10.86
N GLY A 20 -27.30 -2.63 -9.87
CA GLY A 20 -27.23 -4.07 -9.63
C GLY A 20 -25.82 -4.55 -9.31
N GLY A 21 -25.02 -3.71 -8.65
CA GLY A 21 -23.62 -3.98 -8.36
C GLY A 21 -23.42 -5.00 -7.23
N ILE A 22 -22.26 -5.65 -7.24
CA ILE A 22 -21.85 -6.65 -6.24
C ILE A 22 -20.75 -6.05 -5.37
N TRP A 23 -20.91 -6.15 -4.05
CA TRP A 23 -19.96 -5.65 -3.08
C TRP A 23 -18.81 -6.65 -2.82
N HIS A 24 -17.59 -6.12 -2.75
CA HIS A 24 -16.35 -6.80 -2.38
C HIS A 24 -15.67 -5.98 -1.27
N GLY A 25 -16.12 -6.13 -0.03
CA GLY A 25 -15.74 -5.25 1.06
C GLY A 25 -16.28 -3.83 0.85
N ASN A 26 -15.40 -2.83 0.88
CA ASN A 26 -15.78 -1.42 0.65
C ASN A 26 -15.71 -1.00 -0.83
N THR A 27 -15.52 -1.94 -1.75
CA THR A 27 -15.49 -1.71 -3.20
C THR A 27 -16.65 -2.46 -3.84
N ALA A 28 -17.30 -1.87 -4.82
CA ALA A 28 -18.34 -2.52 -5.60
C ALA A 28 -17.93 -2.71 -7.05
N MET A 29 -18.43 -3.77 -7.67
CA MET A 29 -18.35 -4.00 -9.12
C MET A 29 -19.73 -3.83 -9.74
N CYS A 30 -19.84 -2.93 -10.70
CA CYS A 30 -21.07 -2.59 -11.41
C CYS A 30 -20.87 -2.65 -12.92
N ARG A 31 -21.97 -2.65 -13.67
CA ARG A 31 -21.92 -2.34 -15.08
C ARG A 31 -21.54 -0.88 -15.29
N CYS A 32 -20.68 -0.60 -16.25
CA CYS A 32 -20.24 0.75 -16.55
C CYS A 32 -21.32 1.48 -17.39
N PRO A 33 -21.81 2.64 -16.95
CA PRO A 33 -22.80 3.38 -17.73
C PRO A 33 -22.20 4.16 -18.90
N ALA A 34 -20.87 4.27 -18.98
CA ALA A 34 -20.19 5.01 -20.04
C ALA A 34 -19.99 4.20 -21.34
N HIS A 35 -20.35 2.90 -21.34
CA HIS A 35 -20.34 2.05 -22.54
C HIS A 35 -21.38 0.94 -22.43
N ALA A 36 -21.69 0.27 -23.55
CA ALA A 36 -22.57 -0.89 -23.55
C ALA A 36 -21.90 -2.07 -22.81
N ASP A 37 -22.23 -2.25 -21.52
CA ASP A 37 -21.59 -3.20 -20.62
C ASP A 37 -22.46 -4.44 -20.39
N GLY A 38 -22.05 -5.58 -20.92
CA GLY A 38 -22.73 -6.87 -20.72
C GLY A 38 -22.36 -7.57 -19.41
N THR A 39 -21.17 -7.23 -18.82
CA THR A 39 -20.65 -7.82 -17.59
C THR A 39 -20.09 -6.71 -16.71
N PRO A 40 -20.21 -6.79 -15.36
CA PRO A 40 -19.70 -5.74 -14.47
C PRO A 40 -18.21 -5.45 -14.71
N SER A 41 -17.92 -4.27 -15.27
CA SER A 41 -16.57 -3.80 -15.60
C SER A 41 -16.14 -2.55 -14.83
N LEU A 42 -17.04 -1.90 -14.08
CA LEU A 42 -16.77 -0.68 -13.34
C LEU A 42 -16.57 -0.99 -11.86
N SER A 43 -15.38 -0.72 -11.35
CA SER A 43 -15.09 -0.70 -9.92
C SER A 43 -15.44 0.67 -9.34
N ILE A 44 -16.23 0.70 -8.28
CA ILE A 44 -16.58 1.92 -7.53
C ILE A 44 -16.15 1.76 -6.08
N ARG A 45 -15.53 2.79 -5.51
CA ARG A 45 -15.15 2.86 -4.11
C ARG A 45 -15.27 4.27 -3.55
N GLN A 46 -15.46 4.38 -2.24
CA GLN A 46 -15.51 5.67 -1.58
C GLN A 46 -14.09 6.20 -1.37
N GLY A 47 -13.82 7.38 -1.88
CA GLY A 47 -12.64 8.18 -1.58
C GLY A 47 -12.97 9.29 -0.57
N ASP A 48 -11.94 10.05 -0.16
CA ASP A 48 -12.09 11.15 0.82
C ASP A 48 -12.95 12.31 0.31
N ARG A 49 -12.92 12.58 -0.99
CA ARG A 49 -13.62 13.72 -1.61
C ARG A 49 -14.77 13.33 -2.52
N GLY A 50 -15.03 12.04 -2.72
CA GLY A 50 -16.05 11.54 -3.64
C GLY A 50 -15.82 10.11 -4.05
N LEU A 51 -16.50 9.68 -5.08
CA LEU A 51 -16.33 8.34 -5.63
C LEU A 51 -15.03 8.23 -6.43
N LEU A 52 -14.37 7.10 -6.28
CA LEU A 52 -13.25 6.70 -7.12
C LEU A 52 -13.70 5.55 -7.99
N VAL A 53 -13.52 5.68 -9.29
CA VAL A 53 -13.97 4.69 -10.27
C VAL A 53 -12.81 4.20 -11.12
N THR A 54 -12.92 2.95 -11.58
CA THR A 54 -12.00 2.36 -12.55
C THR A 54 -12.81 1.44 -13.45
N CYS A 55 -12.90 1.78 -14.73
CA CYS A 55 -13.50 0.91 -15.74
C CYS A 55 -12.42 -0.02 -16.31
N PHE A 56 -12.58 -1.33 -16.14
CA PHE A 56 -11.64 -2.33 -16.68
C PHE A 56 -11.81 -2.57 -18.19
N ALA A 57 -12.88 -2.01 -18.78
CA ALA A 57 -13.07 -2.02 -20.24
C ALA A 57 -12.40 -0.80 -20.93
N GLY A 58 -11.78 0.13 -20.14
CA GLY A 58 -10.95 1.20 -20.67
C GLY A 58 -11.60 2.57 -20.77
N CYS A 59 -12.81 2.79 -20.22
CA CYS A 59 -13.39 4.14 -20.16
C CYS A 59 -12.59 5.04 -19.22
N ASP A 60 -12.50 6.32 -19.55
CA ASP A 60 -11.93 7.33 -18.66
C ASP A 60 -12.76 7.49 -17.39
N ALA A 61 -12.06 7.73 -16.27
CA ALA A 61 -12.71 7.90 -14.97
C ALA A 61 -13.67 9.10 -14.96
N SER A 62 -13.32 10.20 -15.65
CA SER A 62 -14.17 11.39 -15.82
C SER A 62 -15.48 11.08 -16.53
N ASP A 63 -15.44 10.29 -17.60
CA ASP A 63 -16.61 9.89 -18.35
C ASP A 63 -17.51 8.96 -17.53
N SER A 64 -16.89 7.98 -16.87
CA SER A 64 -17.62 7.07 -15.96
C SER A 64 -18.31 7.84 -14.84
N LEU A 65 -17.65 8.82 -14.20
CA LEU A 65 -18.24 9.65 -13.14
C LEU A 65 -19.39 10.52 -13.66
N ARG A 66 -19.23 11.11 -14.84
CA ARG A 66 -20.28 11.95 -15.48
C ARG A 66 -21.56 11.14 -15.74
N GLU A 67 -21.41 9.92 -16.25
CA GLU A 67 -22.56 9.05 -16.50
C GLU A 67 -23.19 8.53 -15.21
N LEU A 68 -22.38 8.26 -14.18
CA LEU A 68 -22.88 7.89 -12.84
C LEU A 68 -23.70 8.99 -12.19
N ASP A 69 -23.33 10.27 -12.36
CA ASP A 69 -24.06 11.41 -11.81
C ASP A 69 -25.44 11.63 -12.50
N ARG A 70 -25.66 11.06 -13.67
CA ARG A 70 -26.94 11.10 -14.42
C ARG A 70 -27.92 10.01 -14.01
N ILE A 71 -27.46 9.03 -13.23
CA ILE A 71 -28.32 7.89 -12.84
C ILE A 71 -29.28 8.35 -11.74
N PRO A 72 -30.61 8.27 -11.96
CA PRO A 72 -31.59 8.60 -10.93
C PRO A 72 -31.54 7.52 -9.83
N ILE A 73 -31.38 7.97 -8.58
CA ILE A 73 -31.43 7.08 -7.40
C ILE A 73 -32.87 7.16 -6.84
N GLU A 74 -33.68 6.18 -7.20
CA GLU A 74 -35.11 6.14 -6.83
C GLU A 74 -35.38 5.34 -5.55
N ARG A 75 -34.40 4.53 -5.14
CA ARG A 75 -34.56 3.59 -4.02
C ARG A 75 -33.37 3.66 -3.08
N ARG A 76 -33.65 3.56 -1.78
CA ARG A 76 -32.64 3.38 -0.74
C ARG A 76 -32.30 1.89 -0.61
N TYR A 77 -31.01 1.59 -0.59
CA TYR A 77 -30.49 0.23 -0.41
C TYR A 77 -29.80 0.09 0.95
N GLU A 78 -29.77 -1.12 1.48
CA GLU A 78 -29.01 -1.41 2.69
C GLU A 78 -27.51 -1.42 2.40
N PRO A 79 -26.68 -0.83 3.28
CA PRO A 79 -25.24 -0.93 3.16
C PRO A 79 -24.81 -2.41 3.19
N PRO A 80 -23.73 -2.76 2.48
CA PRO A 80 -23.20 -4.10 2.56
C PRO A 80 -22.88 -4.44 4.00
N ALA A 81 -23.11 -5.69 4.41
CA ALA A 81 -22.66 -6.17 5.70
C ALA A 81 -21.16 -5.81 5.87
N PRO A 82 -20.74 -5.33 7.06
CA PRO A 82 -19.34 -5.04 7.29
C PRO A 82 -18.53 -6.24 6.84
N ALA A 83 -17.54 -6.00 5.98
CA ALA A 83 -16.70 -7.07 5.43
C ALA A 83 -16.15 -7.88 6.60
N GLN A 84 -16.85 -8.98 6.90
CA GLN A 84 -16.30 -9.97 7.82
C GLN A 84 -14.94 -10.37 7.26
N ALA A 85 -14.00 -10.63 8.13
CA ALA A 85 -12.58 -10.87 7.87
C ALA A 85 -12.30 -12.02 6.86
N LEU A 86 -12.87 -11.96 5.67
CA LEU A 86 -12.44 -12.74 4.49
C LEU A 86 -10.98 -12.42 4.12
N GLY A 87 -10.41 -11.38 4.79
CA GLY A 87 -9.04 -10.94 4.55
C GLY A 87 -7.97 -11.87 5.10
N THR A 88 -8.13 -12.44 6.28
CA THR A 88 -7.06 -13.21 6.93
C THR A 88 -6.79 -14.54 6.23
N ALA A 89 -7.80 -15.33 5.92
CA ALA A 89 -7.62 -16.61 5.21
C ALA A 89 -6.94 -16.44 3.85
N ASN A 90 -7.26 -15.36 3.11
CA ASN A 90 -6.59 -15.06 1.86
C ASN A 90 -5.16 -14.50 2.05
N VAL A 91 -4.91 -13.77 3.15
CA VAL A 91 -3.58 -13.30 3.51
C VAL A 91 -2.66 -14.49 3.76
N ASP A 92 -3.05 -15.40 4.65
CA ASP A 92 -2.25 -16.58 4.99
C ASP A 92 -2.04 -17.48 3.78
N ARG A 93 -3.11 -17.75 2.99
CA ARG A 93 -3.02 -18.59 1.81
C ARG A 93 -2.02 -18.05 0.79
N LEU A 94 -2.17 -16.80 0.34
CA LEU A 94 -1.29 -16.21 -0.69
C LEU A 94 0.12 -16.01 -0.18
N TRP A 95 0.29 -15.73 1.12
CA TRP A 95 1.61 -15.65 1.72
C TRP A 95 2.32 -16.99 1.72
N ASN A 96 1.60 -18.09 2.00
CA ASN A 96 2.16 -19.43 2.01
C ASN A 96 2.39 -20.01 0.60
N GLU A 97 1.60 -19.60 -0.39
CA GLU A 97 1.80 -19.92 -1.81
C GLU A 97 3.04 -19.20 -2.39
N ALA A 98 3.45 -18.07 -1.79
CA ALA A 98 4.59 -17.30 -2.25
C ALA A 98 5.92 -17.95 -1.87
N VAL A 99 6.92 -17.81 -2.74
CA VAL A 99 8.26 -18.38 -2.58
C VAL A 99 9.27 -17.32 -2.12
N SER A 100 10.52 -17.72 -1.87
CA SER A 100 11.62 -16.77 -1.62
C SER A 100 11.69 -15.70 -2.69
N ALA A 101 11.99 -14.46 -2.29
CA ALA A 101 12.21 -13.38 -3.22
C ALA A 101 13.57 -13.43 -3.93
N SER A 102 14.46 -14.37 -3.56
CA SER A 102 15.78 -14.56 -4.18
C SER A 102 15.70 -15.40 -5.45
N GLY A 103 16.57 -15.12 -6.42
CA GLY A 103 16.71 -15.86 -7.67
C GLY A 103 15.62 -15.59 -8.72
N ASN A 104 14.78 -14.57 -8.54
CA ASN A 104 13.63 -14.32 -9.42
C ASN A 104 13.40 -12.83 -9.71
N LEU A 105 12.22 -12.51 -10.26
CA LEU A 105 11.86 -11.15 -10.65
C LEU A 105 11.85 -10.16 -9.47
N ALA A 106 11.52 -10.63 -8.25
CA ALA A 106 11.52 -9.79 -7.06
C ALA A 106 12.94 -9.35 -6.68
N GLU A 107 13.93 -10.26 -6.73
CA GLU A 107 15.32 -9.87 -6.48
C GLU A 107 15.83 -8.90 -7.53
N ARG A 108 15.51 -9.13 -8.82
CA ARG A 108 15.87 -8.19 -9.89
C ARG A 108 15.28 -6.80 -9.66
N TYR A 109 14.03 -6.74 -9.23
CA TYR A 109 13.38 -5.48 -8.84
C TYR A 109 14.11 -4.80 -7.68
N LEU A 110 14.40 -5.55 -6.61
CA LEU A 110 15.13 -5.02 -5.46
C LEU A 110 16.55 -4.55 -5.86
N ALA A 111 17.24 -5.31 -6.71
CA ALA A 111 18.55 -4.93 -7.22
C ALA A 111 18.50 -3.64 -8.03
N SER A 112 17.53 -3.51 -8.94
CA SER A 112 17.37 -2.30 -9.78
C SER A 112 17.07 -1.03 -8.97
N ARG A 113 16.59 -1.18 -7.74
CA ARG A 113 16.30 -0.10 -6.79
C ARG A 113 17.39 0.08 -5.73
N GLY A 114 18.52 -0.66 -5.84
CA GLY A 114 19.57 -0.63 -4.85
C GLY A 114 19.19 -1.20 -3.47
N LEU A 115 18.17 -2.04 -3.37
CA LEU A 115 17.60 -2.48 -2.09
C LEU A 115 18.12 -3.84 -1.59
N LEU A 116 19.13 -4.40 -2.26
CA LEU A 116 19.79 -5.64 -1.83
C LEU A 116 20.66 -5.42 -0.56
N PRO A 117 20.97 -6.51 0.18
CA PRO A 117 20.45 -7.87 0.02
C PRO A 117 18.95 -7.94 0.23
N VAL A 118 18.31 -9.02 -0.28
CA VAL A 118 16.87 -9.26 -0.11
C VAL A 118 16.51 -9.15 1.37
N PRO A 119 15.63 -8.22 1.76
CA PRO A 119 15.31 -8.03 3.17
C PRO A 119 14.39 -9.14 3.69
N ASN A 120 14.30 -9.27 4.99
CA ASN A 120 13.37 -10.19 5.62
C ASN A 120 11.92 -9.75 5.39
N ASP A 121 10.99 -10.70 5.60
CA ASP A 121 9.55 -10.49 5.54
C ASP A 121 9.05 -9.94 4.18
N VAL A 122 9.72 -10.42 3.12
CA VAL A 122 9.27 -10.28 1.73
C VAL A 122 9.24 -11.64 1.04
N ARG A 123 8.31 -11.82 0.11
CA ARG A 123 8.16 -13.03 -0.70
C ARG A 123 7.84 -12.70 -2.14
N PHE A 124 8.05 -13.63 -3.03
CA PHE A 124 7.67 -13.53 -4.45
C PHE A 124 6.49 -14.45 -4.74
N HIS A 125 5.43 -13.89 -5.34
CA HIS A 125 4.29 -14.65 -5.81
C HIS A 125 4.22 -14.55 -7.34
N PRO A 126 4.41 -15.67 -8.09
CA PRO A 126 4.51 -15.62 -9.55
C PRO A 126 3.19 -15.27 -10.24
N ARG A 127 2.04 -15.55 -9.60
CA ARG A 127 0.68 -15.34 -10.13
C ARG A 127 -0.26 -14.78 -9.07
N CYS A 128 0.12 -13.63 -8.48
CA CYS A 128 -0.68 -12.97 -7.46
C CYS A 128 -1.96 -12.38 -8.07
N PRO A 129 -3.15 -12.64 -7.48
CA PRO A 129 -4.41 -12.11 -8.00
C PRO A 129 -4.48 -10.60 -7.80
N LEU A 130 -5.04 -9.90 -8.80
CA LEU A 130 -5.30 -8.47 -8.81
C LEU A 130 -6.71 -8.20 -9.33
N GLY A 131 -7.45 -7.35 -8.64
CA GLY A 131 -8.84 -7.02 -8.96
C GLY A 131 -9.86 -8.00 -8.40
N PRO A 132 -11.13 -7.59 -8.39
CA PRO A 132 -12.24 -8.41 -7.91
C PRO A 132 -12.68 -9.43 -8.98
N LYS A 133 -13.33 -10.51 -8.54
CA LYS A 133 -14.02 -11.42 -9.47
C LYS A 133 -15.20 -10.70 -10.14
N PRO A 134 -15.52 -10.98 -11.41
CA PRO A 134 -14.86 -11.95 -12.31
C PRO A 134 -13.63 -11.39 -13.03
N MET A 135 -13.27 -10.13 -12.85
CA MET A 135 -12.21 -9.41 -13.56
C MET A 135 -10.82 -9.60 -12.93
N THR A 136 -10.63 -10.65 -12.14
CA THR A 136 -9.33 -10.94 -11.52
C THR A 136 -8.29 -11.30 -12.56
N VAL A 137 -7.19 -10.56 -12.59
CA VAL A 137 -6.00 -10.89 -13.37
C VAL A 137 -4.89 -11.40 -12.46
N PHE A 138 -3.97 -12.18 -13.01
CA PHE A 138 -2.87 -12.77 -12.25
C PHE A 138 -1.54 -12.25 -12.77
N LYS A 139 -0.78 -11.60 -11.89
CA LYS A 139 0.51 -10.98 -12.22
C LYS A 139 1.59 -11.37 -11.21
N PRO A 140 2.87 -11.41 -11.59
CA PRO A 140 3.96 -11.58 -10.63
C PRO A 140 4.01 -10.39 -9.67
N ALA A 141 4.24 -10.66 -8.38
CA ALA A 141 4.29 -9.62 -7.36
C ALA A 141 5.34 -9.91 -6.28
N LEU A 142 6.03 -8.86 -5.84
CA LEU A 142 6.72 -8.84 -4.56
C LEU A 142 5.68 -8.59 -3.46
N LEU A 143 5.62 -9.47 -2.49
CA LEU A 143 4.80 -9.35 -1.29
C LEU A 143 5.65 -8.80 -0.15
N VAL A 144 5.21 -7.69 0.44
CA VAL A 144 5.86 -7.05 1.59
C VAL A 144 4.97 -7.26 2.81
N GLY A 145 5.39 -8.12 3.73
CA GLY A 145 4.60 -8.54 4.89
C GLY A 145 4.39 -7.42 5.90
N VAL A 146 3.18 -7.33 6.45
CA VAL A 146 2.82 -6.40 7.52
C VAL A 146 2.46 -7.19 8.77
N ARG A 147 3.14 -6.89 9.86
CA ARG A 147 2.93 -7.60 11.11
C ARG A 147 2.49 -6.69 12.24
N GLU A 148 1.53 -7.20 13.02
CA GLU A 148 1.25 -6.74 14.38
C GLU A 148 1.92 -7.73 15.34
N ALA A 149 2.90 -7.27 16.11
CA ALA A 149 3.84 -8.14 16.83
C ALA A 149 4.46 -9.19 15.86
N GLN A 150 4.15 -10.48 16.03
CA GLN A 150 4.63 -11.55 15.16
C GLN A 150 3.59 -12.00 14.12
N ARG A 151 2.31 -11.60 14.29
CA ARG A 151 1.22 -12.06 13.43
C ARG A 151 1.22 -11.31 12.10
N LEU A 152 1.22 -12.03 10.99
CA LEU A 152 0.96 -11.44 9.68
C LEU A 152 -0.51 -11.00 9.61
N VAL A 153 -0.76 -9.72 9.35
CA VAL A 153 -2.11 -9.15 9.29
C VAL A 153 -2.49 -8.68 7.90
N ALA A 154 -1.48 -8.37 7.09
CA ALA A 154 -1.64 -7.90 5.72
C ALA A 154 -0.31 -8.05 4.97
N PHE A 155 -0.34 -7.78 3.68
CA PHE A 155 0.86 -7.49 2.90
C PHE A 155 0.55 -6.51 1.77
N GLN A 156 1.54 -5.69 1.41
CA GLN A 156 1.51 -4.92 0.19
C GLN A 156 2.00 -5.80 -0.96
N ARG A 157 1.28 -5.77 -2.07
CA ARG A 157 1.63 -6.42 -3.34
C ARG A 157 2.19 -5.35 -4.27
N ILE A 158 3.43 -5.51 -4.67
CA ILE A 158 4.09 -4.68 -5.68
C ILE A 158 4.11 -5.52 -6.96
N PHE A 159 3.23 -5.21 -7.91
CA PHE A 159 3.07 -5.99 -9.14
C PHE A 159 4.19 -5.65 -10.13
N LEU A 160 5.04 -6.64 -10.39
CA LEU A 160 6.28 -6.47 -11.12
C LEU A 160 6.08 -6.60 -12.63
N LYS A 161 6.88 -5.88 -13.39
CA LYS A 161 6.97 -5.98 -14.85
C LYS A 161 8.18 -6.80 -15.26
N ALA A 162 8.05 -7.60 -16.32
CA ALA A 162 9.14 -8.45 -16.82
C ALA A 162 10.37 -7.63 -17.26
N GLU A 163 10.12 -6.46 -17.85
CA GLU A 163 11.12 -5.49 -18.32
C GLU A 163 11.76 -4.67 -17.20
N GLY A 164 11.30 -4.82 -15.95
CA GLY A 164 11.75 -4.08 -14.79
C GLY A 164 10.71 -3.10 -14.24
N GLY A 165 10.90 -2.65 -13.00
CA GLY A 165 9.97 -1.78 -12.31
C GLY A 165 8.68 -2.49 -11.88
N TYR A 166 7.63 -1.70 -11.65
CA TYR A 166 6.31 -2.21 -11.24
C TYR A 166 5.17 -1.48 -11.97
N SER A 167 4.00 -2.13 -12.06
CA SER A 167 2.80 -1.51 -12.65
C SER A 167 1.96 -0.80 -11.60
N GLU A 168 1.76 -1.44 -10.44
CA GLU A 168 0.87 -0.94 -9.39
C GLU A 168 1.19 -1.57 -8.05
N LYS A 169 0.69 -0.93 -6.97
CA LYS A 169 0.79 -1.43 -5.60
C LYS A 169 -0.62 -1.57 -5.02
N ALA A 170 -0.89 -2.69 -4.37
CA ALA A 170 -2.17 -2.93 -3.70
C ALA A 170 -1.95 -3.67 -2.38
N THR A 171 -2.76 -3.38 -1.38
CA THR A 171 -2.72 -4.08 -0.09
C THR A 171 -3.78 -5.17 -0.04
N LEU A 172 -3.45 -6.29 0.59
CA LEU A 172 -4.39 -7.33 0.98
C LEU A 172 -4.31 -7.51 2.49
N GLY A 173 -5.48 -7.64 3.13
CA GLY A 173 -5.60 -7.68 4.59
C GLY A 173 -5.84 -6.32 5.21
N THR A 174 -5.84 -6.27 6.54
CA THR A 174 -6.07 -5.04 7.32
C THR A 174 -4.77 -4.62 7.99
N LEU A 175 -4.25 -3.46 7.61
CA LEU A 175 -2.96 -2.98 8.11
C LEU A 175 -2.97 -2.69 9.63
N GLY A 176 -4.12 -2.33 10.21
CA GLY A 176 -4.25 -2.07 11.65
C GLY A 176 -3.17 -1.14 12.20
N THR A 177 -2.50 -1.57 13.25
CA THR A 177 -1.30 -0.92 13.82
C THR A 177 0.02 -1.57 13.36
N GLY A 178 -0.07 -2.44 12.36
CA GLY A 178 1.07 -3.18 11.83
C GLY A 178 1.97 -2.36 10.92
N ALA A 179 3.18 -2.88 10.73
CA ALA A 179 4.19 -2.37 9.80
C ALA A 179 4.97 -3.52 9.15
N TRP A 180 5.63 -3.25 8.04
CA TRP A 180 6.73 -4.08 7.61
C TRP A 180 7.91 -3.88 8.56
N ARG A 181 8.44 -4.97 9.10
CA ARG A 181 9.49 -4.96 10.14
C ARG A 181 10.74 -5.73 9.71
N GLY A 182 10.88 -6.01 8.43
CA GLY A 182 11.98 -6.80 7.88
C GLY A 182 13.37 -6.19 8.07
N GLY A 183 13.46 -4.95 8.49
CA GLY A 183 14.70 -4.31 8.91
C GLY A 183 15.20 -4.74 10.29
N GLY A 184 14.38 -5.49 11.07
CA GLY A 184 14.69 -5.90 12.44
C GLY A 184 14.18 -4.94 13.51
N LEU A 185 14.58 -5.19 14.75
CA LEU A 185 14.24 -4.41 15.93
C LEU A 185 15.51 -4.13 16.73
N GLY A 186 15.64 -2.92 17.23
CA GLY A 186 16.72 -2.48 18.11
C GLY A 186 16.26 -1.36 19.02
N PRO A 187 17.10 -0.86 19.92
CA PRO A 187 16.78 0.29 20.76
C PRO A 187 16.59 1.58 19.94
N THR A 188 17.20 1.64 18.74
CA THR A 188 17.00 2.68 17.75
C THR A 188 16.44 2.10 16.48
N ILE A 189 15.32 2.64 15.99
CA ILE A 189 14.74 2.27 14.69
C ILE A 189 14.34 3.51 13.89
N GLY A 190 14.39 3.38 12.57
CA GLY A 190 13.71 4.28 11.64
C GLY A 190 12.25 3.91 11.42
N LEU A 191 11.44 4.88 11.09
CA LEU A 191 10.05 4.68 10.64
C LEU A 191 9.81 5.52 9.40
N ALA A 192 9.46 4.87 8.29
CA ALA A 192 9.23 5.50 6.99
C ALA A 192 7.85 5.15 6.44
N GLU A 193 7.38 5.94 5.46
CA GLU A 193 6.10 5.72 4.83
C GLU A 193 6.09 4.48 3.94
N GLY A 194 7.02 4.39 3.01
CA GLY A 194 7.08 3.35 1.98
C GLY A 194 8.10 2.26 2.29
N PHE A 195 7.90 1.08 1.70
CA PHE A 195 8.83 -0.04 1.81
C PHE A 195 10.20 0.31 1.22
N GLU A 196 10.22 0.86 0.01
CA GLU A 196 11.47 1.25 -0.66
C GLU A 196 12.21 2.34 0.12
N THR A 197 11.47 3.34 0.60
CA THR A 197 12.00 4.42 1.46
C THR A 197 12.63 3.87 2.73
N ALA A 198 11.93 2.97 3.45
CA ALA A 198 12.42 2.35 4.66
C ALA A 198 13.70 1.54 4.42
N ARG A 199 13.72 0.74 3.34
CA ARG A 199 14.86 -0.08 3.00
C ARG A 199 16.07 0.76 2.57
N ALA A 200 15.84 1.81 1.77
CA ALA A 200 16.88 2.74 1.34
C ALA A 200 17.50 3.49 2.54
N TRP A 201 16.65 4.02 3.43
CA TRP A 201 17.11 4.67 4.66
C TRP A 201 17.95 3.72 5.53
N SER A 202 17.47 2.48 5.70
CA SER A 202 18.19 1.45 6.45
C SER A 202 19.57 1.16 5.86
N ARG A 203 19.70 1.14 4.52
CA ARG A 203 20.99 0.95 3.84
C ARG A 203 21.93 2.15 4.03
N ILE A 204 21.40 3.36 3.97
CA ILE A 204 22.19 4.60 4.13
C ILE A 204 22.64 4.78 5.58
N ARG A 205 21.77 4.49 6.55
CA ARG A 205 22.05 4.75 7.98
C ARG A 205 22.60 3.55 8.73
N GLY A 206 22.54 2.34 8.18
CA GLY A 206 22.99 1.11 8.87
C GLY A 206 22.10 0.72 10.06
N LEU A 207 20.87 1.24 10.17
CA LEU A 207 19.94 1.02 11.27
C LEU A 207 18.67 0.32 10.79
N PRO A 208 17.99 -0.45 11.67
CA PRO A 208 16.69 -0.99 11.36
C PRO A 208 15.69 0.10 10.99
N CYS A 209 14.89 -0.11 9.94
CA CYS A 209 13.80 0.79 9.58
C CYS A 209 12.53 0.00 9.27
N TRP A 210 11.40 0.48 9.75
CA TRP A 210 10.09 -0.08 9.48
C TRP A 210 9.33 0.74 8.45
N ALA A 211 8.46 0.09 7.67
CA ALA A 211 7.59 0.76 6.71
C ALA A 211 6.13 0.68 7.14
N THR A 212 5.45 1.81 7.14
CA THR A 212 4.03 1.88 7.53
C THR A 212 3.08 1.59 6.38
N LEU A 213 3.58 1.62 5.14
CA LEU A 213 2.89 1.38 3.88
C LEU A 213 1.72 2.34 3.60
N GLY A 214 1.94 3.61 3.87
CA GLY A 214 1.03 4.71 3.54
C GLY A 214 1.27 5.98 4.35
N SER A 215 1.19 7.15 3.71
CA SER A 215 1.45 8.49 4.30
C SER A 215 0.53 8.83 5.48
N ARG A 216 -0.69 8.29 5.46
CA ARG A 216 -1.65 8.48 6.57
C ARG A 216 -1.45 7.51 7.73
N ARG A 217 -0.39 6.70 7.68
CA ARG A 217 -0.16 5.63 8.65
C ARG A 217 1.09 5.81 9.51
N LEU A 218 1.89 6.83 9.22
CA LEU A 218 3.15 7.06 9.94
C LEU A 218 2.94 7.18 11.46
N ASP A 219 1.79 7.68 11.87
CA ASP A 219 1.37 7.87 13.27
C ASP A 219 0.45 6.76 13.82
N LEU A 220 0.22 5.65 13.07
CA LEU A 220 -0.69 4.58 13.48
C LEU A 220 0.01 3.29 13.94
N VAL A 221 1.30 3.15 13.71
CA VAL A 221 2.04 1.91 13.99
C VAL A 221 2.35 1.79 15.48
N THR A 222 2.20 0.58 16.02
CA THR A 222 2.62 0.31 17.40
C THR A 222 4.14 0.18 17.47
N ILE A 223 4.79 1.08 18.23
CA ILE A 223 6.21 1.07 18.51
C ILE A 223 6.44 0.49 19.91
N PRO A 224 7.20 -0.62 20.07
CA PRO A 224 7.47 -1.22 21.36
C PRO A 224 8.21 -0.27 22.32
N ASP A 225 8.02 -0.48 23.61
CA ASP A 225 8.70 0.33 24.65
C ASP A 225 10.22 0.09 24.71
N SER A 226 10.68 -1.05 24.18
CA SER A 226 12.11 -1.33 24.00
C SER A 226 12.80 -0.39 23.00
N VAL A 227 12.02 0.34 22.18
CA VAL A 227 12.55 1.38 21.28
C VAL A 227 12.68 2.68 22.06
N THR A 228 13.90 3.02 22.46
CA THR A 228 14.22 4.24 23.19
C THR A 228 14.54 5.42 22.28
N LYS A 229 14.85 5.17 21.00
CA LYS A 229 15.06 6.20 19.98
C LYS A 229 14.30 5.85 18.70
N LEU A 230 13.39 6.74 18.29
CA LEU A 230 12.62 6.63 17.05
C LEU A 230 13.04 7.73 16.08
N ILE A 231 13.49 7.35 14.89
CA ILE A 231 13.87 8.29 13.83
C ILE A 231 12.78 8.28 12.76
N LEU A 232 12.08 9.38 12.59
CA LEU A 232 11.07 9.54 11.55
C LEU A 232 11.76 9.87 10.23
N ALA A 233 11.92 8.87 9.37
CA ALA A 233 12.50 8.97 8.04
C ALA A 233 11.45 9.52 7.06
N GLY A 234 11.26 10.84 7.08
CA GLY A 234 10.23 11.52 6.31
C GLY A 234 10.59 11.68 4.85
N ASP A 235 9.55 11.72 3.98
CA ASP A 235 9.70 12.21 2.62
C ASP A 235 9.73 13.75 2.61
N ALA A 236 10.47 14.36 1.69
CA ALA A 236 10.74 15.81 1.68
C ALA A 236 9.52 16.66 1.25
N ASP A 237 8.44 16.04 0.78
CA ASP A 237 7.25 16.74 0.32
C ASP A 237 6.34 17.22 1.47
N LEU A 238 5.32 18.03 1.14
CA LEU A 238 4.40 18.59 2.13
C LEU A 238 3.58 17.52 2.87
N ALA A 239 3.23 16.42 2.19
CA ALA A 239 2.46 15.32 2.79
C ALA A 239 3.33 14.56 3.81
N GLY A 240 4.58 14.27 3.47
CA GLY A 240 5.57 13.64 4.35
C GLY A 240 5.85 14.50 5.60
N ARG A 241 6.07 15.81 5.44
CA ARG A 241 6.27 16.74 6.57
C ARG A 241 5.07 16.78 7.52
N ARG A 242 3.84 16.78 6.99
CA ARG A 242 2.61 16.71 7.80
C ARG A 242 2.47 15.37 8.52
N ALA A 243 2.83 14.27 7.88
CA ALA A 243 2.84 12.95 8.50
C ALA A 243 3.84 12.89 9.66
N VAL A 244 5.05 13.39 9.47
CA VAL A 244 6.09 13.50 10.51
C VAL A 244 5.58 14.33 11.70
N SER A 245 4.98 15.51 11.47
CA SER A 245 4.47 16.36 12.54
C SER A 245 3.42 15.64 13.42
N ARG A 246 2.48 14.90 12.80
CA ARG A 246 1.51 14.08 13.55
C ARG A 246 2.20 12.97 14.35
N SER A 247 3.20 12.34 13.75
CA SER A 247 3.93 11.22 14.37
C SER A 247 4.74 11.64 15.58
N ILE A 248 5.34 12.84 15.59
CA ILE A 248 6.03 13.38 16.76
C ILE A 248 5.07 13.45 17.95
N ALA A 249 3.90 14.06 17.77
CA ALA A 249 2.89 14.16 18.83
C ALA A 249 2.39 12.78 19.30
N ARG A 250 2.19 11.85 18.36
CA ARG A 250 1.66 10.50 18.66
C ARG A 250 2.65 9.63 19.44
N TYR A 251 3.95 9.72 19.12
CA TYR A 251 4.98 8.86 19.71
C TYR A 251 5.73 9.50 20.86
N ALA A 252 5.39 10.73 21.23
CA ALA A 252 5.97 11.41 22.40
C ALA A 252 5.79 10.52 23.65
N ASN A 253 6.91 10.19 24.28
CA ASN A 253 7.00 9.34 25.45
C ASN A 253 8.22 9.78 26.27
N PRO A 254 8.14 9.92 27.62
CA PRO A 254 9.28 10.33 28.44
C PRO A 254 10.54 9.46 28.27
N ASN A 255 10.36 8.18 27.89
CA ASN A 255 11.44 7.22 27.72
C ASN A 255 11.88 7.05 26.25
N ARG A 256 11.42 7.93 25.34
CA ARG A 256 11.74 7.81 23.91
C ARG A 256 12.17 9.14 23.32
N VAL A 257 13.38 9.15 22.77
CA VAL A 257 13.85 10.25 21.94
C VAL A 257 13.25 10.13 20.53
N ILE A 258 12.71 11.23 20.01
CA ILE A 258 12.20 11.29 18.64
C ILE A 258 13.08 12.23 17.84
N GLU A 259 13.64 11.74 16.76
CA GLU A 259 14.38 12.52 15.78
C GLU A 259 13.69 12.50 14.43
N VAL A 260 13.99 13.48 13.60
CA VAL A 260 13.48 13.56 12.23
C VAL A 260 14.65 13.57 11.27
N ASP A 261 14.54 12.77 10.21
CA ASP A 261 15.57 12.68 9.18
C ASP A 261 14.91 12.83 7.81
N TYR A 262 15.41 13.77 7.00
CA TYR A 262 14.94 14.02 5.64
C TYR A 262 16.05 13.81 4.62
N PRO A 263 15.75 13.31 3.41
CA PRO A 263 16.74 13.13 2.36
C PRO A 263 17.14 14.51 1.80
N GLN A 264 18.38 14.92 2.11
CA GLN A 264 18.91 16.22 1.68
C GLN A 264 19.06 16.28 0.15
N GLY A 265 18.37 17.24 -0.49
CA GLY A 265 18.42 17.44 -1.93
C GLY A 265 17.66 16.40 -2.78
N HIS A 266 16.92 15.47 -2.15
CA HIS A 266 16.15 14.43 -2.81
C HIS A 266 14.71 14.43 -2.33
N LYS A 267 13.80 13.88 -3.14
CA LYS A 267 12.38 13.79 -2.82
C LYS A 267 12.12 12.76 -1.70
N ASP A 268 12.76 11.62 -1.81
CA ASP A 268 12.65 10.50 -0.88
C ASP A 268 13.99 9.77 -0.72
N TRP A 269 14.05 8.84 0.23
CA TRP A 269 15.26 8.09 0.54
C TRP A 269 15.64 7.08 -0.55
N ALA A 270 14.70 6.63 -1.38
CA ALA A 270 15.01 5.75 -2.50
C ALA A 270 15.80 6.51 -3.58
N GLU A 271 15.39 7.74 -3.87
CA GLU A 271 16.13 8.64 -4.78
C GLU A 271 17.53 8.99 -4.23
N ALA A 272 17.63 9.26 -2.92
CA ALA A 272 18.91 9.55 -2.26
C ALA A 272 19.86 8.34 -2.37
N LEU A 273 19.39 7.12 -2.17
CA LEU A 273 20.18 5.90 -2.33
C LEU A 273 20.63 5.71 -3.78
N GLU A 274 19.75 5.85 -4.75
CA GLU A 274 20.08 5.75 -6.18
C GLU A 274 21.14 6.78 -6.59
N ALA A 275 21.09 7.99 -6.05
CA ALA A 275 22.08 9.01 -6.30
C ALA A 275 23.45 8.67 -5.70
N ALA A 276 23.48 8.13 -4.47
CA ALA A 276 24.70 7.70 -3.80
C ALA A 276 25.39 6.56 -4.60
N GLU A 277 24.65 5.55 -5.03
CA GLU A 277 25.18 4.42 -5.82
C GLU A 277 25.72 4.87 -7.18
N ARG A 278 25.07 5.84 -7.84
CA ARG A 278 25.60 6.45 -9.09
C ARG A 278 26.88 7.26 -8.86
N GLY A 279 27.00 7.94 -7.73
CA GLY A 279 28.18 8.73 -7.35
C GLY A 279 29.40 7.86 -7.05
N GLU A 280 29.21 6.72 -6.41
CA GLU A 280 30.27 5.74 -6.15
C GLU A 280 30.75 5.04 -7.42
N GLY A 281 29.86 4.77 -8.37
CA GLY A 281 30.18 4.18 -9.68
C GLY A 281 31.05 5.07 -10.57
N ARG A 282 31.13 6.39 -10.31
CA ARG A 282 32.01 7.33 -11.03
C ARG A 282 33.39 7.49 -10.40
N ARG A 283 33.66 6.93 -9.21
CA ARG A 283 34.94 7.00 -8.50
C ARG A 283 35.76 5.70 -8.55
N ARG A 284 35.25 4.69 -9.26
CA ARG A 284 35.94 3.44 -9.55
C ARG A 284 36.21 3.35 -11.06
#